data_613d80500a7f85b97d19e68bed83b067
#
_entry.id   613d80500a7f85b97d19e68bed83b067
#
_cell.length_a   1.000
_cell.length_b   1.000
_cell.length_c   1.000
_cell.angle_alpha   90.00
_cell.angle_beta   90.00
_cell.angle_gamma   90.00
#
_symmetry.space_group_name_H-M   'P 1'
#
loop_
_entity.id
_entity.type
_entity.pdbx_description
1 polymer ?
#
loop_
_entity_poly.entity_id
_entity_poly.type
_entity_poly.pdbx_seq_one_letter_code
_entity_poly.pdbx_strand_id
1 'polypeptide(L)'
;LLTGIGSSRLYWGELLKKAGVTVHVFKAGAYKTFPEAYVRNGPSAESLKADHAWMDDAWAQMQDSIQMARGLLPGAVSGVIESLPKLLKDSGGDLSAVALKANLVDGLKTRDEVNNLLLERQGGKKGDLPKTIDYRDYLAALTETDTVGKYVAVVTLEGEIRDGESGVSGVGDRTMASDIRTVRQDPNAAALVLRVNSPGGSAVASEMIRRELELVREAGKPVIVSMGDYAASGGYWVS
;
A
#
# COMPACT_ATOMS: atom_id res chain seq x y z
N LEU A 1 4.60 -12.79 12.33
CA LEU A 1 5.03 -13.89 11.47
C LEU A 1 5.81 -13.33 10.28
N LEU A 2 7.07 -13.77 10.09
CA LEU A 2 7.87 -13.39 8.92
C LEU A 2 7.55 -14.36 7.78
N THR A 3 6.67 -13.97 6.88
CA THR A 3 6.23 -14.80 5.73
C THR A 3 6.89 -14.43 4.41
N GLY A 4 7.71 -13.37 4.42
CA GLY A 4 8.29 -12.81 3.20
C GLY A 4 7.27 -11.98 2.39
N ILE A 5 7.73 -11.47 1.24
CA ILE A 5 6.91 -10.76 0.27
C ILE A 5 6.76 -11.64 -0.95
N GLY A 6 5.53 -11.85 -1.38
CA GLY A 6 5.23 -12.69 -2.56
C GLY A 6 4.06 -12.13 -3.34
N SER A 7 4.07 -12.35 -4.64
CA SER A 7 2.98 -12.02 -5.55
C SER A 7 2.54 -13.27 -6.31
N SER A 8 1.25 -13.47 -6.44
CA SER A 8 0.69 -14.53 -7.28
C SER A 8 -0.32 -13.95 -8.25
N ARG A 9 -0.24 -14.35 -9.49
CA ARG A 9 -1.13 -13.94 -10.58
C ARG A 9 -1.74 -15.15 -11.24
N LEU A 10 -2.99 -15.03 -11.65
CA LEU A 10 -3.67 -16.05 -12.43
C LEU A 10 -3.40 -15.81 -13.92
N TYR A 11 -3.11 -16.93 -14.64
CA TYR A 11 -2.89 -16.92 -16.08
C TYR A 11 -3.94 -17.80 -16.75
N TRP A 12 -4.67 -17.25 -17.69
CA TRP A 12 -5.83 -17.86 -18.34
C TRP A 12 -5.55 -18.29 -19.76
N GLY A 13 -4.34 -18.07 -20.29
CA GLY A 13 -4.01 -18.27 -21.71
C GLY A 13 -4.41 -19.66 -22.23
N GLU A 14 -4.03 -20.72 -21.52
CA GLU A 14 -4.39 -22.08 -21.93
C GLU A 14 -5.89 -22.37 -21.78
N LEU A 15 -6.52 -21.88 -20.72
CA LEU A 15 -7.98 -22.03 -20.52
C LEU A 15 -8.75 -21.37 -21.64
N LEU A 16 -8.41 -20.13 -21.97
CA LEU A 16 -9.05 -19.38 -23.06
C LEU A 16 -8.87 -20.07 -24.41
N LYS A 17 -7.67 -20.59 -24.68
CA LYS A 17 -7.41 -21.38 -25.88
C LYS A 17 -8.25 -22.63 -25.94
N LYS A 18 -8.38 -23.38 -24.83
CA LYS A 18 -9.27 -24.57 -24.75
C LYS A 18 -10.74 -24.21 -24.92
N ALA A 19 -11.16 -23.03 -24.49
CA ALA A 19 -12.51 -22.51 -24.66
C ALA A 19 -12.76 -21.93 -26.08
N GLY A 20 -11.79 -22.01 -27.00
CA GLY A 20 -11.91 -21.46 -28.35
C GLY A 20 -11.86 -19.92 -28.42
N VAL A 21 -11.40 -19.27 -27.35
CA VAL A 21 -11.28 -17.79 -27.29
C VAL A 21 -9.88 -17.37 -27.78
N THR A 22 -9.85 -16.53 -28.79
CA THR A 22 -8.63 -15.90 -29.29
C THR A 22 -8.51 -14.49 -28.72
N VAL A 23 -7.42 -14.22 -27.99
CA VAL A 23 -7.13 -12.91 -27.43
C VAL A 23 -6.11 -12.18 -28.29
N HIS A 24 -6.47 -11.01 -28.78
CA HIS A 24 -5.59 -10.12 -29.53
C HIS A 24 -5.06 -9.02 -28.59
N VAL A 25 -3.74 -8.91 -28.48
CA VAL A 25 -3.07 -7.95 -27.59
C VAL A 25 -2.41 -6.85 -28.41
N PHE A 26 -2.79 -5.62 -28.10
CA PHE A 26 -2.13 -4.41 -28.62
C PHE A 26 -1.49 -3.69 -27.43
N LYS A 27 -0.18 -3.71 -27.35
CA LYS A 27 0.58 -3.08 -26.27
C LYS A 27 1.79 -2.32 -26.79
N ALA A 28 2.18 -1.26 -26.10
CA ALA A 28 3.42 -0.56 -26.30
C ALA A 28 4.29 -0.68 -25.04
N GLY A 29 5.58 -0.99 -25.26
CA GLY A 29 6.57 -1.18 -24.19
C GLY A 29 6.65 -2.61 -23.64
N ALA A 30 7.88 -3.05 -23.36
CA ALA A 30 8.18 -4.42 -22.92
C ALA A 30 7.56 -4.73 -21.54
N TYR A 31 7.51 -3.75 -20.65
CA TYR A 31 7.01 -3.91 -19.29
C TYR A 31 5.48 -3.71 -19.14
N LYS A 32 4.74 -3.54 -20.25
CA LYS A 32 3.28 -3.56 -20.22
C LYS A 32 2.79 -5.01 -20.14
N THR A 33 2.84 -5.60 -18.94
CA THR A 33 2.65 -7.03 -18.70
C THR A 33 1.21 -7.42 -18.33
N PHE A 34 0.33 -6.44 -18.10
CA PHE A 34 -1.08 -6.69 -17.76
C PHE A 34 -1.79 -7.69 -18.68
N PRO A 35 -1.64 -7.64 -20.04
CA PRO A 35 -2.31 -8.58 -20.93
C PRO A 35 -1.77 -10.01 -20.88
N GLU A 36 -0.63 -10.26 -20.25
CA GLU A 36 -0.01 -11.59 -20.18
C GLU A 36 -0.93 -12.62 -19.50
N ALA A 37 -1.73 -12.18 -18.55
CA ALA A 37 -2.70 -13.04 -17.87
C ALA A 37 -3.66 -13.75 -18.83
N TYR A 38 -3.94 -13.17 -19.99
CA TYR A 38 -4.89 -13.70 -20.98
C TYR A 38 -4.24 -14.48 -22.12
N VAL A 39 -2.93 -14.37 -22.32
CA VAL A 39 -2.23 -14.98 -23.47
C VAL A 39 -1.08 -15.89 -23.08
N ARG A 40 -0.72 -15.95 -21.80
CA ARG A 40 0.37 -16.78 -21.29
C ARG A 40 -0.11 -17.71 -20.19
N ASN A 41 0.76 -18.67 -19.82
CA ASN A 41 0.55 -19.60 -18.70
C ASN A 41 1.46 -19.28 -17.51
N GLY A 42 2.20 -18.19 -17.60
CA GLY A 42 3.11 -17.70 -16.57
C GLY A 42 3.72 -16.35 -16.95
N PRO A 43 4.46 -15.71 -16.03
CA PRO A 43 5.04 -14.39 -16.23
C PRO A 43 6.14 -14.41 -17.33
N SER A 44 6.32 -13.27 -18.00
CA SER A 44 7.49 -13.02 -18.83
C SER A 44 8.72 -12.70 -17.97
N ALA A 45 9.90 -12.70 -18.59
CA ALA A 45 11.14 -12.28 -17.94
C ALA A 45 11.06 -10.82 -17.47
N GLU A 46 10.42 -9.97 -18.27
CA GLU A 46 10.17 -8.56 -17.94
C GLU A 46 9.24 -8.42 -16.72
N SER A 47 8.17 -9.23 -16.64
CA SER A 47 7.28 -9.25 -15.49
C SER A 47 8.02 -9.65 -14.23
N LEU A 48 8.79 -10.75 -14.28
CA LEU A 48 9.59 -11.22 -13.16
C LEU A 48 10.62 -10.17 -12.72
N LYS A 49 11.32 -9.56 -13.68
CA LYS A 49 12.30 -8.52 -13.38
C LYS A 49 11.66 -7.31 -12.66
N ALA A 50 10.48 -6.89 -13.12
CA ALA A 50 9.76 -5.79 -12.48
C ALA A 50 9.28 -6.17 -11.07
N ASP A 51 8.75 -7.38 -10.90
CA ASP A 51 8.28 -7.88 -9.60
C ASP A 51 9.46 -8.00 -8.60
N HIS A 52 10.58 -8.59 -9.02
CA HIS A 52 11.78 -8.68 -8.18
C HIS A 52 12.33 -7.32 -7.77
N ALA A 53 12.35 -6.33 -8.68
CA ALA A 53 12.93 -5.04 -8.39
C ALA A 53 12.29 -4.34 -7.18
N TRP A 54 10.95 -4.40 -7.05
CA TRP A 54 10.27 -3.79 -5.91
C TRP A 54 10.18 -4.73 -4.70
N MET A 55 10.00 -6.05 -4.91
CA MET A 55 9.88 -7.01 -3.81
C MET A 55 11.18 -7.16 -3.04
N ASP A 56 12.31 -7.25 -3.75
CA ASP A 56 13.63 -7.40 -3.13
C ASP A 56 13.99 -6.14 -2.31
N ASP A 57 13.70 -4.95 -2.86
CA ASP A 57 13.93 -3.68 -2.16
C ASP A 57 13.01 -3.54 -0.91
N ALA A 58 11.72 -3.80 -1.06
CA ALA A 58 10.78 -3.76 0.06
C ALA A 58 11.15 -4.79 1.16
N TRP A 59 11.59 -5.98 0.75
CA TRP A 59 12.04 -7.02 1.68
C TRP A 59 13.32 -6.61 2.41
N ALA A 60 14.29 -6.02 1.72
CA ALA A 60 15.51 -5.50 2.33
C ALA A 60 15.20 -4.42 3.37
N GLN A 61 14.36 -3.43 3.02
CA GLN A 61 13.95 -2.37 3.94
C GLN A 61 13.19 -2.92 5.16
N MET A 62 12.34 -3.92 4.99
CA MET A 62 11.63 -4.57 6.10
C MET A 62 12.61 -5.28 7.04
N GLN A 63 13.58 -6.03 6.50
CA GLN A 63 14.61 -6.69 7.30
C GLN A 63 15.46 -5.66 8.09
N ASP A 64 15.91 -4.60 7.42
CA ASP A 64 16.70 -3.54 8.04
C ASP A 64 15.91 -2.83 9.15
N SER A 65 14.64 -2.55 8.94
CA SER A 65 13.75 -1.97 9.94
C SER A 65 13.61 -2.87 11.17
N ILE A 66 13.44 -4.18 10.99
CA ILE A 66 13.37 -5.14 12.08
C ILE A 66 14.70 -5.22 12.82
N GLN A 67 15.81 -5.33 12.09
CA GLN A 67 17.16 -5.43 12.66
C GLN A 67 17.50 -4.19 13.48
N MET A 68 17.20 -3.01 12.95
CA MET A 68 17.38 -1.73 13.65
C MET A 68 16.52 -1.65 14.92
N ALA A 69 15.23 -1.92 14.81
CA ALA A 69 14.29 -1.85 15.94
C ALA A 69 14.62 -2.86 17.05
N ARG A 70 15.22 -4.00 16.70
CA ARG A 70 15.57 -5.08 17.63
C ARG A 70 17.03 -5.07 18.08
N GLY A 71 17.84 -4.14 17.60
CA GLY A 71 19.28 -4.09 17.88
C GLY A 71 20.04 -5.34 17.38
N LEU A 72 19.58 -5.93 16.26
CA LEU A 72 20.20 -7.11 15.68
C LEU A 72 21.27 -6.72 14.66
N LEU A 73 22.21 -7.63 14.43
CA LEU A 73 23.22 -7.43 13.39
C LEU A 73 22.60 -7.51 11.99
N PRO A 74 23.18 -6.80 11.00
CA PRO A 74 22.77 -6.95 9.59
C PRO A 74 22.80 -8.43 9.16
N GLY A 75 21.76 -8.88 8.47
CA GLY A 75 21.60 -10.26 8.02
C GLY A 75 21.03 -11.24 9.06
N ALA A 76 20.77 -10.79 10.30
CA ALA A 76 20.23 -11.66 11.34
C ALA A 76 18.87 -12.26 10.97
N VAL A 77 17.97 -11.48 10.33
CA VAL A 77 16.66 -11.94 9.89
C VAL A 77 16.80 -12.99 8.79
N SER A 78 17.65 -12.75 7.79
CA SER A 78 17.95 -13.75 6.73
C SER A 78 18.55 -15.02 7.32
N GLY A 79 19.48 -14.90 8.27
CA GLY A 79 20.08 -16.05 8.94
C GLY A 79 19.07 -16.91 9.70
N VAL A 80 18.07 -16.31 10.33
CA VAL A 80 16.95 -17.03 10.97
C VAL A 80 16.12 -17.78 9.92
N ILE A 81 15.83 -17.15 8.79
CA ILE A 81 15.04 -17.77 7.71
C ILE A 81 15.79 -18.95 7.09
N GLU A 82 17.07 -18.79 6.74
CA GLU A 82 17.91 -19.84 6.17
C GLU A 82 18.08 -21.05 7.12
N SER A 83 18.17 -20.76 8.40
CA SER A 83 18.34 -21.77 9.45
C SER A 83 17.02 -22.33 9.99
N LEU A 84 15.86 -21.84 9.51
CA LEU A 84 14.54 -22.14 10.06
C LEU A 84 14.24 -23.64 10.20
N PRO A 85 14.54 -24.51 9.23
CA PRO A 85 14.29 -25.95 9.37
C PRO A 85 15.03 -26.56 10.57
N LYS A 86 16.27 -26.14 10.81
CA LYS A 86 17.08 -26.58 11.96
C LYS A 86 16.53 -26.01 13.26
N LEU A 87 16.25 -24.71 13.28
CA LEU A 87 15.72 -24.01 14.46
C LEU A 87 14.39 -24.60 14.93
N LEU A 88 13.51 -24.96 13.98
CA LEU A 88 12.25 -25.65 14.26
C LEU A 88 12.46 -27.02 14.86
N LYS A 89 13.37 -27.82 14.31
CA LYS A 89 13.70 -29.12 14.86
C LYS A 89 14.21 -29.02 16.29
N ASP A 90 15.12 -28.04 16.54
CA ASP A 90 15.72 -27.81 17.85
C ASP A 90 14.73 -27.24 18.90
N SER A 91 13.62 -26.63 18.45
CA SER A 91 12.54 -26.12 19.29
C SER A 91 11.32 -27.03 19.40
N GLY A 92 11.40 -28.27 18.88
CA GLY A 92 10.28 -29.21 18.86
C GLY A 92 9.10 -28.77 17.97
N GLY A 93 9.36 -27.92 16.96
CA GLY A 93 8.34 -27.38 16.05
C GLY A 93 7.71 -26.07 16.50
N ASP A 94 8.15 -25.49 17.62
CA ASP A 94 7.59 -24.23 18.17
C ASP A 94 8.24 -23.00 17.54
N LEU A 95 7.51 -22.37 16.60
CA LEU A 95 7.91 -21.09 15.97
C LEU A 95 8.01 -19.94 16.95
N SER A 96 7.19 -19.94 18.00
CA SER A 96 7.21 -18.87 19.00
C SER A 96 8.49 -18.91 19.82
N ALA A 97 8.94 -20.11 20.18
CA ALA A 97 10.24 -20.32 20.83
C ALA A 97 11.40 -19.91 19.92
N VAL A 98 11.33 -20.18 18.60
CA VAL A 98 12.33 -19.70 17.62
C VAL A 98 12.36 -18.17 17.61
N ALA A 99 11.22 -17.52 17.54
CA ALA A 99 11.13 -16.04 17.52
C ALA A 99 11.72 -15.39 18.77
N LEU A 100 11.44 -16.00 19.95
CA LEU A 100 11.99 -15.53 21.23
C LEU A 100 13.53 -15.73 21.26
N LYS A 101 14.01 -16.89 20.88
CA LYS A 101 15.45 -17.20 20.85
C LYS A 101 16.22 -16.34 19.86
N ALA A 102 15.59 -15.99 18.75
CA ALA A 102 16.14 -15.10 17.74
C ALA A 102 16.01 -13.61 18.09
N ASN A 103 15.53 -13.29 19.27
CA ASN A 103 15.30 -11.93 19.76
C ASN A 103 14.38 -11.06 18.86
N LEU A 104 13.46 -11.72 18.11
CA LEU A 104 12.47 -11.06 17.27
C LEU A 104 11.26 -10.57 18.09
N VAL A 105 11.03 -11.14 19.27
CA VAL A 105 9.97 -10.75 20.22
C VAL A 105 10.53 -10.68 21.63
N ASP A 106 9.89 -9.91 22.53
CA ASP A 106 10.35 -9.70 23.90
C ASP A 106 9.87 -10.79 24.87
N GLY A 107 8.83 -11.51 24.48
CA GLY A 107 8.23 -12.55 25.30
C GLY A 107 7.05 -13.21 24.63
N LEU A 108 6.63 -14.33 25.19
CA LEU A 108 5.45 -15.06 24.76
C LEU A 108 4.37 -14.86 25.81
N LYS A 109 3.18 -14.46 25.39
CA LYS A 109 2.05 -14.17 26.27
C LYS A 109 0.75 -14.69 25.68
N THR A 110 -0.08 -15.24 26.53
CA THR A 110 -1.47 -15.58 26.20
C THR A 110 -2.33 -14.32 26.16
N ARG A 111 -3.54 -14.42 25.62
CA ARG A 111 -4.46 -13.28 25.52
C ARG A 111 -4.80 -12.68 26.88
N ASP A 112 -5.01 -13.51 27.88
CA ASP A 112 -5.31 -13.09 29.26
C ASP A 112 -4.10 -12.40 29.90
N GLU A 113 -2.88 -12.87 29.66
CA GLU A 113 -1.65 -12.20 30.11
C GLU A 113 -1.47 -10.83 29.45
N VAL A 114 -1.81 -10.69 28.16
CA VAL A 114 -1.80 -9.37 27.49
C VAL A 114 -2.87 -8.46 28.10
N ASN A 115 -4.09 -8.96 28.35
CA ASN A 115 -5.13 -8.17 28.97
C ASN A 115 -4.71 -7.70 30.38
N ASN A 116 -4.09 -8.56 31.17
CA ASN A 116 -3.57 -8.20 32.48
C ASN A 116 -2.49 -7.12 32.40
N LEU A 117 -1.58 -7.23 31.43
CA LEU A 117 -0.54 -6.22 31.19
C LEU A 117 -1.14 -4.85 30.83
N LEU A 118 -2.18 -4.84 29.99
CA LEU A 118 -2.91 -3.60 29.64
C LEU A 118 -3.64 -3.02 30.84
N LEU A 119 -4.28 -3.86 31.67
CA LEU A 119 -4.95 -3.44 32.89
C LEU A 119 -3.96 -2.82 33.89
N GLU A 120 -2.80 -3.43 34.11
CA GLU A 120 -1.75 -2.89 34.97
C GLU A 120 -1.33 -1.50 34.51
N ARG A 121 -1.10 -1.32 33.19
CA ARG A 121 -0.74 -0.01 32.61
C ARG A 121 -1.84 1.05 32.76
N GLN A 122 -3.10 0.63 32.81
CA GLN A 122 -4.26 1.51 33.01
C GLN A 122 -4.59 1.76 34.50
N GLY A 123 -3.89 1.14 35.44
CA GLY A 123 -4.22 1.18 36.86
C GLY A 123 -5.54 0.44 37.21
N GLY A 124 -5.95 -0.50 36.35
CA GLY A 124 -7.15 -1.32 36.54
C GLY A 124 -6.96 -2.46 37.53
N LYS A 125 -8.06 -3.07 37.95
CA LYS A 125 -8.07 -4.19 38.94
C LYS A 125 -8.00 -5.52 38.19
N LYS A 126 -7.30 -6.49 38.75
CA LYS A 126 -7.24 -7.85 38.22
C LYS A 126 -8.67 -8.45 38.10
N GLY A 127 -8.99 -8.94 36.92
CA GLY A 127 -10.30 -9.48 36.57
C GLY A 127 -11.21 -8.54 35.79
N ASP A 128 -10.87 -7.26 35.72
CA ASP A 128 -11.53 -6.32 34.77
C ASP A 128 -11.08 -6.58 33.34
N LEU A 129 -11.78 -6.03 32.36
CA LEU A 129 -11.32 -5.97 31.00
C LEU A 129 -10.61 -4.62 30.76
N PRO A 130 -9.52 -4.62 29.99
CA PRO A 130 -8.85 -3.37 29.65
C PRO A 130 -9.78 -2.47 28.83
N LYS A 131 -9.80 -1.18 29.17
CA LYS A 131 -10.55 -0.17 28.43
C LYS A 131 -9.81 0.08 27.11
N THR A 132 -10.44 -0.25 26.02
CA THR A 132 -9.92 -0.03 24.67
C THR A 132 -10.93 0.73 23.84
N ILE A 133 -10.47 1.47 22.88
CA ILE A 133 -11.28 2.14 21.86
C ILE A 133 -10.81 1.63 20.49
N ASP A 134 -11.74 1.41 19.58
CA ASP A 134 -11.37 1.15 18.18
C ASP A 134 -10.69 2.39 17.60
N TYR A 135 -9.68 2.18 16.76
CA TYR A 135 -8.90 3.29 16.21
C TYR A 135 -9.76 4.24 15.33
N ARG A 136 -10.80 3.72 14.68
CA ARG A 136 -11.72 4.52 13.86
C ARG A 136 -12.59 5.42 14.73
N ASP A 137 -13.07 4.90 15.86
CA ASP A 137 -13.83 5.67 16.83
C ASP A 137 -12.95 6.75 17.47
N TYR A 138 -11.67 6.40 17.74
CA TYR A 138 -10.71 7.38 18.24
C TYR A 138 -10.47 8.49 17.21
N LEU A 139 -10.25 8.14 15.93
CA LEU A 139 -10.08 9.14 14.84
C LEU A 139 -11.32 10.00 14.67
N ALA A 140 -12.52 9.41 14.73
CA ALA A 140 -13.77 10.15 14.62
C ALA A 140 -14.01 11.11 15.81
N ALA A 141 -13.44 10.79 16.98
CA ALA A 141 -13.50 11.66 18.16
C ALA A 141 -12.46 12.80 18.16
N LEU A 142 -11.47 12.75 17.24
CA LEU A 142 -10.55 13.86 17.08
C LEU A 142 -11.29 15.01 16.41
N THR A 143 -11.33 16.15 17.11
CA THR A 143 -11.95 17.35 16.57
C THR A 143 -11.13 17.83 15.37
N GLU A 144 -11.77 18.01 14.22
CA GLU A 144 -11.15 18.73 13.11
C GLU A 144 -10.87 20.16 13.59
N THR A 145 -9.61 20.56 13.53
CA THR A 145 -9.25 21.95 13.79
C THR A 145 -9.66 22.76 12.56
N ASP A 146 -10.58 23.69 12.75
CA ASP A 146 -10.90 24.69 11.72
C ASP A 146 -9.60 25.36 11.28
N THR A 147 -9.25 25.19 10.02
CA THR A 147 -8.08 25.85 9.44
C THR A 147 -8.39 27.31 9.23
N VAL A 148 -7.90 28.17 10.13
CA VAL A 148 -7.97 29.62 9.97
C VAL A 148 -6.73 30.07 9.21
N GLY A 149 -6.91 30.65 8.03
CA GLY A 149 -5.82 31.17 7.21
C GLY A 149 -5.43 30.28 6.02
N LYS A 150 -4.19 30.41 5.57
CA LYS A 150 -3.69 29.60 4.43
C LYS A 150 -3.44 28.16 4.82
N TYR A 151 -3.79 27.23 3.93
CA TYR A 151 -3.62 25.80 4.14
C TYR A 151 -3.05 25.09 2.90
N VAL A 152 -2.58 23.88 3.08
CA VAL A 152 -2.20 22.96 2.01
C VAL A 152 -3.34 21.96 1.82
N ALA A 153 -3.94 21.96 0.63
CA ALA A 153 -4.99 21.01 0.29
C ALA A 153 -4.39 19.64 -0.04
N VAL A 154 -4.98 18.59 0.48
CA VAL A 154 -4.64 17.19 0.10
C VAL A 154 -5.82 16.61 -0.66
N VAL A 155 -5.59 16.26 -1.92
CA VAL A 155 -6.56 15.57 -2.78
C VAL A 155 -6.08 14.14 -2.97
N THR A 156 -6.93 13.17 -2.64
CA THR A 156 -6.57 11.74 -2.71
C THR A 156 -7.16 11.09 -3.96
N LEU A 157 -6.28 10.51 -4.77
CA LEU A 157 -6.60 9.70 -5.94
C LEU A 157 -6.35 8.23 -5.59
N GLU A 158 -7.41 7.52 -5.22
CA GLU A 158 -7.33 6.14 -4.74
C GLU A 158 -8.20 5.19 -5.56
N GLY A 159 -7.60 4.09 -6.03
CA GLY A 159 -8.27 3.09 -6.85
C GLY A 159 -8.20 3.36 -8.35
N GLU A 160 -9.03 2.64 -9.12
CA GLU A 160 -9.03 2.71 -10.58
C GLU A 160 -9.62 4.04 -11.09
N ILE A 161 -8.94 4.65 -12.08
CA ILE A 161 -9.38 5.89 -12.71
C ILE A 161 -10.43 5.57 -13.80
N ARG A 162 -11.61 6.20 -13.70
CA ARG A 162 -12.75 5.95 -14.58
C ARG A 162 -13.34 7.26 -15.10
N ASP A 163 -14.03 7.16 -16.21
CA ASP A 163 -14.81 8.28 -16.73
C ASP A 163 -16.05 8.52 -15.86
N GLY A 164 -16.36 9.77 -15.56
CA GLY A 164 -17.56 10.18 -14.82
C GLY A 164 -17.33 10.51 -13.35
N GLU A 165 -18.33 10.18 -12.52
CA GLU A 165 -18.30 10.45 -11.08
C GLU A 165 -17.59 9.32 -10.31
N SER A 166 -16.98 9.69 -9.16
CA SER A 166 -16.38 8.72 -8.25
C SER A 166 -17.45 7.79 -7.66
N GLY A 167 -17.11 6.51 -7.57
CA GLY A 167 -17.94 5.45 -6.99
C GLY A 167 -17.26 4.75 -5.81
N VAL A 168 -17.88 3.67 -5.34
CA VAL A 168 -17.37 2.89 -4.19
C VAL A 168 -15.99 2.25 -4.45
N SER A 169 -15.62 2.03 -5.71
CA SER A 169 -14.42 1.26 -6.07
C SER A 169 -13.47 1.98 -7.03
N GLY A 170 -13.54 3.32 -7.12
CA GLY A 170 -12.65 4.04 -8.02
C GLY A 170 -12.92 5.53 -8.09
N VAL A 171 -12.02 6.20 -8.77
CA VAL A 171 -12.00 7.66 -8.91
C VAL A 171 -12.55 8.06 -10.27
N GLY A 172 -13.62 8.87 -10.26
CA GLY A 172 -14.15 9.50 -11.46
C GLY A 172 -13.44 10.81 -11.80
N ASP A 173 -13.13 11.00 -13.08
CA ASP A 173 -12.46 12.22 -13.56
C ASP A 173 -13.24 13.49 -13.26
N ARG A 174 -14.58 13.45 -13.34
CA ARG A 174 -15.42 14.61 -13.07
C ARG A 174 -15.36 15.05 -11.60
N THR A 175 -15.45 14.09 -10.67
CA THR A 175 -15.33 14.37 -9.24
C THR A 175 -13.95 14.93 -8.94
N MET A 176 -12.90 14.25 -9.39
CA MET A 176 -11.52 14.66 -9.14
C MET A 176 -11.22 16.04 -9.75
N ALA A 177 -11.63 16.27 -10.99
CA ALA A 177 -11.46 17.58 -11.63
C ALA A 177 -12.20 18.70 -10.88
N SER A 178 -13.39 18.40 -10.33
CA SER A 178 -14.14 19.34 -9.50
C SER A 178 -13.43 19.66 -8.19
N ASP A 179 -12.90 18.64 -7.51
CA ASP A 179 -12.16 18.82 -6.25
C ASP A 179 -10.88 19.64 -6.46
N ILE A 180 -10.11 19.31 -7.50
CA ILE A 180 -8.89 20.04 -7.89
C ILE A 180 -9.22 21.50 -8.25
N ARG A 181 -10.30 21.72 -8.98
CA ARG A 181 -10.77 23.05 -9.36
C ARG A 181 -11.17 23.86 -8.14
N THR A 182 -11.82 23.27 -7.16
CA THR A 182 -12.16 23.93 -5.89
C THR A 182 -10.89 24.42 -5.18
N VAL A 183 -9.86 23.57 -5.08
CA VAL A 183 -8.56 23.97 -4.52
C VAL A 183 -7.92 25.11 -5.33
N ARG A 184 -7.99 25.05 -6.66
CA ARG A 184 -7.45 26.10 -7.54
C ARG A 184 -8.10 27.45 -7.30
N GLN A 185 -9.41 27.45 -7.07
CA GLN A 185 -10.20 28.67 -6.90
C GLN A 185 -10.18 29.25 -5.48
N ASP A 186 -9.85 28.43 -4.48
CA ASP A 186 -9.81 28.89 -3.08
C ASP A 186 -8.56 29.75 -2.81
N PRO A 187 -8.71 31.05 -2.46
CA PRO A 187 -7.57 31.92 -2.18
C PRO A 187 -6.76 31.51 -0.95
N ASN A 188 -7.34 30.71 -0.04
CA ASN A 188 -6.67 30.22 1.15
C ASN A 188 -5.84 28.95 0.90
N ALA A 189 -6.11 28.22 -0.17
CA ALA A 189 -5.29 27.07 -0.57
C ALA A 189 -3.94 27.57 -1.12
N ALA A 190 -2.88 27.39 -0.35
CA ALA A 190 -1.52 27.83 -0.70
C ALA A 190 -0.80 26.85 -1.63
N ALA A 191 -1.13 25.56 -1.55
CA ALA A 191 -0.57 24.47 -2.36
C ALA A 191 -1.55 23.32 -2.43
N LEU A 192 -1.33 22.40 -3.39
CA LEU A 192 -2.05 21.15 -3.53
C LEU A 192 -1.07 19.96 -3.41
N VAL A 193 -1.38 19.01 -2.55
CA VAL A 193 -0.75 17.69 -2.51
C VAL A 193 -1.71 16.69 -3.16
N LEU A 194 -1.28 16.07 -4.26
CA LEU A 194 -1.99 14.96 -4.86
C LEU A 194 -1.45 13.64 -4.25
N ARG A 195 -2.27 12.99 -3.44
CA ARG A 195 -1.94 11.67 -2.90
C ARG A 195 -2.44 10.61 -3.86
N VAL A 196 -1.52 9.87 -4.51
CA VAL A 196 -1.84 8.87 -5.53
C VAL A 196 -1.64 7.47 -4.97
N ASN A 197 -2.70 6.66 -5.01
CA ASN A 197 -2.67 5.23 -4.74
C ASN A 197 -3.56 4.52 -5.77
N SER A 198 -3.10 4.46 -7.03
CA SER A 198 -3.89 4.06 -8.19
C SER A 198 -3.12 3.18 -9.17
N PRO A 199 -3.71 2.07 -9.64
CA PRO A 199 -3.17 1.27 -10.73
C PRO A 199 -3.32 1.95 -12.11
N GLY A 200 -3.99 3.12 -12.17
CA GLY A 200 -4.40 3.77 -13.40
C GLY A 200 -5.82 3.42 -13.80
N GLY A 201 -6.12 3.51 -15.08
CA GLY A 201 -7.44 3.25 -15.64
C GLY A 201 -7.62 3.91 -17.00
N SER A 202 -8.73 4.63 -17.20
CA SER A 202 -9.04 5.37 -18.42
C SER A 202 -7.96 6.41 -18.72
N ALA A 203 -7.41 6.36 -19.92
CA ALA A 203 -6.41 7.33 -20.38
C ALA A 203 -7.02 8.74 -20.52
N VAL A 204 -8.27 8.83 -20.98
CA VAL A 204 -8.99 10.10 -21.14
C VAL A 204 -9.25 10.73 -19.79
N ALA A 205 -9.77 9.96 -18.83
CA ALA A 205 -10.01 10.43 -17.47
C ALA A 205 -8.71 10.90 -16.80
N SER A 206 -7.62 10.14 -16.96
CA SER A 206 -6.31 10.52 -16.43
C SER A 206 -5.80 11.84 -17.02
N GLU A 207 -6.00 12.07 -18.32
CA GLU A 207 -5.61 13.33 -18.96
C GLU A 207 -6.45 14.50 -18.48
N MET A 208 -7.74 14.31 -18.24
CA MET A 208 -8.60 15.36 -17.69
C MET A 208 -8.17 15.77 -16.30
N ILE A 209 -7.80 14.82 -15.45
CA ILE A 209 -7.26 15.09 -14.11
C ILE A 209 -5.91 15.82 -14.22
N ARG A 210 -4.99 15.32 -15.06
CA ARG A 210 -3.69 15.93 -15.29
C ARG A 210 -3.82 17.40 -15.72
N ARG A 211 -4.77 17.69 -16.63
CA ARG A 211 -5.00 19.06 -17.10
C ARG A 211 -5.47 19.98 -15.98
N GLU A 212 -6.36 19.55 -15.09
CA GLU A 212 -6.77 20.36 -13.94
C GLU A 212 -5.60 20.64 -12.98
N LEU A 213 -4.70 19.68 -12.78
CA LEU A 213 -3.47 19.89 -11.97
C LEU A 213 -2.54 20.93 -12.64
N GLU A 214 -2.42 20.88 -13.95
CA GLU A 214 -1.67 21.88 -14.72
C GLU A 214 -2.26 23.29 -14.53
N LEU A 215 -3.59 23.40 -14.56
CA LEU A 215 -4.27 24.67 -14.30
C LEU A 215 -4.05 25.20 -12.87
N VAL A 216 -3.89 24.32 -11.87
CA VAL A 216 -3.50 24.71 -10.51
C VAL A 216 -2.11 25.35 -10.51
N ARG A 217 -1.16 24.77 -11.24
CA ARG A 217 0.20 25.30 -11.38
C ARG A 217 0.21 26.62 -12.15
N GLU A 218 -0.57 26.74 -13.22
CA GLU A 218 -0.74 27.98 -14.00
C GLU A 218 -1.36 29.11 -13.13
N ALA A 219 -2.19 28.75 -12.15
CA ALA A 219 -2.73 29.69 -11.16
C ALA A 219 -1.71 30.09 -10.05
N GLY A 220 -0.45 29.65 -10.17
CA GLY A 220 0.63 30.00 -9.24
C GLY A 220 0.65 29.17 -7.95
N LYS A 221 -0.10 28.08 -7.86
CA LYS A 221 -0.10 27.20 -6.68
C LYS A 221 0.81 25.99 -6.93
N PRO A 222 1.74 25.68 -6.04
CA PRO A 222 2.55 24.47 -6.13
C PRO A 222 1.68 23.20 -6.10
N VAL A 223 2.00 22.24 -6.95
CA VAL A 223 1.43 20.90 -6.93
C VAL A 223 2.54 19.91 -6.58
N ILE A 224 2.33 19.15 -5.53
CA ILE A 224 3.26 18.12 -5.04
C ILE A 224 2.57 16.78 -5.13
N VAL A 225 3.25 15.78 -5.68
CA VAL A 225 2.72 14.42 -5.76
C VAL A 225 3.31 13.58 -4.64
N SER A 226 2.43 12.89 -3.91
CA SER A 226 2.77 11.91 -2.90
C SER A 226 2.25 10.55 -3.35
N MET A 227 3.13 9.67 -3.79
CA MET A 227 2.76 8.34 -4.25
C MET A 227 2.61 7.39 -3.06
N GLY A 228 1.58 6.52 -3.12
CA GLY A 228 1.34 5.43 -2.19
C GLY A 228 1.96 4.13 -2.70
N ASP A 229 1.28 3.02 -2.41
CA ASP A 229 1.72 1.68 -2.83
C ASP A 229 1.64 1.49 -4.35
N TYR A 230 0.72 2.21 -5.00
CA TYR A 230 0.52 2.19 -6.43
C TYR A 230 0.53 3.60 -7.01
N ALA A 231 1.34 3.81 -8.05
CA ALA A 231 1.26 4.94 -8.95
C ALA A 231 1.64 4.44 -10.35
N ALA A 232 0.72 3.71 -10.98
CA ALA A 232 0.97 3.01 -12.23
C ALA A 232 0.05 3.47 -13.36
N SER A 233 0.49 3.36 -14.62
CA SER A 233 -0.32 3.70 -15.80
C SER A 233 -0.92 5.10 -15.68
N GLY A 234 -2.25 5.26 -15.73
CA GLY A 234 -2.93 6.53 -15.51
C GLY A 234 -2.60 7.21 -14.19
N GLY A 235 -2.36 6.44 -13.11
CA GLY A 235 -1.92 6.97 -11.82
C GLY A 235 -0.54 7.64 -11.89
N TYR A 236 0.37 7.09 -12.69
CA TYR A 236 1.67 7.74 -12.97
C TYR A 236 1.53 8.91 -13.95
N TRP A 237 0.60 8.79 -14.93
CA TRP A 237 0.34 9.83 -15.92
C TRP A 237 -0.08 11.17 -15.29
N VAL A 238 -0.92 11.11 -14.25
CA VAL A 238 -1.36 12.32 -13.52
C VAL A 238 -0.31 12.88 -12.58
N SER A 239 0.75 12.12 -12.29
CA SER A 239 1.84 12.45 -11.37
C SER A 239 2.96 13.19 -12.04
#